data_a516927e27d9319e5998d4d531c1ae7e
#
_entry.id   a516927e27d9319e5998d4d531c1ae7e
#
_cell.length_a   1.000
_cell.length_b   1.000
_cell.length_c   1.000
_cell.angle_alpha   90.00
_cell.angle_beta   90.00
_cell.angle_gamma   90.00
#
_symmetry.space_group_name_H-M   'P 1'
#
loop_
_entity.id
_entity.type
_entity.pdbx_description
1 polymer ?
#
loop_
_entity_poly.entity_id
_entity_poly.type
_entity_poly.pdbx_seq_one_letter_code
_entity_poly.pdbx_strand_id
1 'polypeptide(L)'
;MNEKRGQYAYEIGHVFSTKHGSMAVIARQKVEKKPDHFRKYYTLQCGRGHQYEVGESYLQQGRLRTCKHCYHPPIAETDPDFALWFAEPQIPRERSRYSHTLADFYCQECGSLVRDKSIHTVYQRKYVPCPYCRDGMSYPERYVNAFLAQLNISFHRQYMVPFEKEGKRSHYKYDFYDEPQGILLEVHGLQHFAPDVFKRIGGWSLEMIQERDREKERFAKEVLHLQYIYLDCRKSEPDWIRKEIISKLACYPLDGVDWGKVRQDANTSMVLQMIELSKQGYTQKQIGEKLQVHPSTVCQKLKKAEADGL
;
A
#
# COMPACT_ATOMS: atom_id res chain seq x y z
N MET A 1 33.38 -39.93 34.57
CA MET A 1 32.55 -38.70 34.42
C MET A 1 31.88 -38.62 33.00
N ASN A 2 31.07 -39.60 32.58
CA ASN A 2 30.49 -39.61 31.23
C ASN A 2 29.02 -40.05 31.17
N GLU A 3 28.31 -40.16 32.29
CA GLU A 3 26.90 -40.62 32.30
C GLU A 3 25.86 -39.53 31.96
N LYS A 4 26.24 -38.25 31.97
CA LYS A 4 25.30 -37.16 31.69
C LYS A 4 25.04 -36.85 30.19
N ARG A 5 25.83 -37.40 29.25
CA ARG A 5 25.69 -37.10 27.81
C ARG A 5 24.44 -37.67 27.14
N GLY A 6 23.73 -38.59 27.76
CA GLY A 6 22.52 -39.23 27.19
C GLY A 6 21.20 -38.74 27.78
N GLN A 7 21.18 -38.08 28.93
CA GLN A 7 19.97 -37.72 29.67
C GLN A 7 19.33 -36.43 29.10
N TYR A 8 18.01 -36.34 29.11
CA TYR A 8 17.28 -35.13 28.83
C TYR A 8 17.40 -34.14 29.99
N ALA A 9 17.50 -32.84 29.69
CA ALA A 9 17.58 -31.77 30.71
C ALA A 9 16.26 -31.54 31.46
N TYR A 10 15.12 -31.86 30.80
CA TYR A 10 13.80 -31.65 31.38
C TYR A 10 12.96 -32.92 31.26
N GLU A 11 12.15 -33.21 32.28
CA GLU A 11 11.25 -34.36 32.29
C GLU A 11 9.91 -34.03 31.66
N ILE A 12 9.16 -35.04 31.19
CA ILE A 12 7.75 -34.89 30.81
C ILE A 12 6.98 -34.39 32.02
N GLY A 13 6.11 -33.38 31.81
CA GLY A 13 5.43 -32.68 32.91
C GLY A 13 6.16 -31.46 33.45
N HIS A 14 7.45 -31.23 33.09
CA HIS A 14 8.15 -30.00 33.47
C HIS A 14 7.45 -28.77 32.90
N VAL A 15 7.22 -27.73 33.72
CA VAL A 15 6.50 -26.52 33.35
C VAL A 15 7.43 -25.32 33.32
N PHE A 16 7.51 -24.67 32.19
CA PHE A 16 8.18 -23.38 32.03
C PHE A 16 7.18 -22.23 32.24
N SER A 17 7.47 -21.35 33.16
CA SER A 17 6.74 -20.09 33.30
C SER A 17 7.20 -19.10 32.26
N THR A 18 6.26 -18.48 31.55
CA THR A 18 6.54 -17.48 30.52
C THR A 18 5.76 -16.19 30.78
N LYS A 19 6.13 -15.10 30.10
CA LYS A 19 5.46 -13.81 30.26
C LYS A 19 3.94 -13.88 29.96
N HIS A 20 3.49 -14.83 29.15
CA HIS A 20 2.11 -14.94 28.68
C HIS A 20 1.47 -16.31 28.99
N GLY A 21 1.85 -16.90 30.12
CA GLY A 21 1.32 -18.19 30.57
C GLY A 21 2.39 -19.25 30.72
N SER A 22 2.01 -20.50 30.99
CA SER A 22 2.91 -21.61 31.17
C SER A 22 2.99 -22.55 29.98
N MET A 23 4.10 -23.29 29.87
CA MET A 23 4.34 -24.27 28.81
C MET A 23 4.83 -25.58 29.48
N ALA A 24 4.10 -26.67 29.31
CA ALA A 24 4.45 -27.98 29.81
C ALA A 24 5.16 -28.85 28.77
N VAL A 25 6.16 -29.61 29.17
CA VAL A 25 6.76 -30.65 28.32
C VAL A 25 5.81 -31.84 28.26
N ILE A 26 5.31 -32.17 27.07
CA ILE A 26 4.42 -33.31 26.89
C ILE A 26 5.06 -34.50 26.17
N ALA A 27 6.13 -34.26 25.42
CA ALA A 27 6.90 -35.29 24.76
C ALA A 27 8.38 -34.90 24.59
N ARG A 28 9.22 -35.91 24.39
CA ARG A 28 10.67 -35.78 24.17
C ARG A 28 11.11 -36.69 23.04
N GLN A 29 12.02 -36.23 22.17
CA GLN A 29 12.62 -37.07 21.13
C GLN A 29 14.09 -36.72 20.90
N LYS A 30 14.87 -37.76 20.51
CA LYS A 30 16.23 -37.60 19.99
C LYS A 30 16.20 -37.77 18.48
N VAL A 31 16.75 -36.81 17.76
CA VAL A 31 16.84 -36.82 16.30
C VAL A 31 18.31 -36.87 15.92
N GLU A 32 18.71 -37.91 15.19
CA GLU A 32 20.03 -37.99 14.59
C GLU A 32 20.15 -37.01 13.44
N LYS A 33 21.18 -36.15 13.48
CA LYS A 33 21.44 -35.15 12.42
C LYS A 33 22.64 -35.50 11.55
N LYS A 34 23.56 -36.28 12.09
CA LYS A 34 24.73 -36.87 11.41
C LYS A 34 25.05 -38.16 12.16
N PRO A 35 25.82 -39.12 11.61
CA PRO A 35 26.23 -40.32 12.29
C PRO A 35 26.77 -40.00 13.68
N ASP A 36 26.23 -40.63 14.70
CA ASP A 36 26.53 -40.47 16.12
C ASP A 36 26.29 -39.07 16.72
N HIS A 37 25.59 -38.20 15.99
CA HIS A 37 25.31 -36.84 16.45
C HIS A 37 23.81 -36.61 16.63
N PHE A 38 23.31 -36.72 17.87
CA PHE A 38 21.91 -36.58 18.23
C PHE A 38 21.60 -35.18 18.78
N ARG A 39 20.45 -34.66 18.40
CA ARG A 39 19.84 -33.48 19.01
C ARG A 39 18.58 -33.88 19.74
N LYS A 40 18.39 -33.30 20.93
CA LYS A 40 17.20 -33.54 21.74
C LYS A 40 16.20 -32.42 21.51
N TYR A 41 14.95 -32.82 21.29
CA TYR A 41 13.80 -31.95 21.10
C TYR A 41 12.73 -32.26 22.13
N TYR A 42 11.94 -31.25 22.46
CA TYR A 42 10.80 -31.32 23.35
C TYR A 42 9.56 -30.81 22.65
N THR A 43 8.46 -31.53 22.80
CA THR A 43 7.14 -31.00 22.43
C THR A 43 6.58 -30.29 23.66
N LEU A 44 6.34 -28.99 23.52
CA LEU A 44 5.75 -28.15 24.56
C LEU A 44 4.27 -27.92 24.27
N GLN A 45 3.45 -27.90 25.32
CA GLN A 45 2.03 -27.55 25.24
C GLN A 45 1.72 -26.38 26.17
N CYS A 46 1.03 -25.35 25.65
CA CYS A 46 0.57 -24.25 26.49
C CYS A 46 -0.81 -24.53 27.11
N GLY A 47 -1.24 -23.70 28.05
CA GLY A 47 -2.54 -23.83 28.73
C GLY A 47 -3.76 -23.75 27.81
N ARG A 48 -3.60 -23.31 26.53
CA ARG A 48 -4.63 -23.33 25.49
C ARG A 48 -4.56 -24.54 24.56
N GLY A 49 -3.68 -25.51 24.86
CA GLY A 49 -3.54 -26.74 24.10
C GLY A 49 -2.63 -26.65 22.86
N HIS A 50 -2.05 -25.47 22.49
CA HIS A 50 -1.13 -25.39 21.38
C HIS A 50 0.16 -26.12 21.65
N GLN A 51 0.60 -26.90 20.65
CA GLN A 51 1.81 -27.71 20.73
C GLN A 51 2.84 -27.25 19.68
N TYR A 52 4.13 -27.30 20.03
CA TYR A 52 5.24 -27.09 19.11
C TYR A 52 6.55 -27.66 19.63
N GLU A 53 7.46 -27.95 18.71
CA GLU A 53 8.75 -28.53 19.05
C GLU A 53 9.83 -27.47 19.24
N VAL A 54 10.70 -27.67 20.23
CA VAL A 54 11.88 -26.87 20.53
C VAL A 54 13.08 -27.73 20.84
N GLY A 55 14.28 -27.28 20.46
CA GLY A 55 15.52 -27.94 20.79
C GLY A 55 15.93 -27.67 22.26
N GLU A 56 16.60 -28.66 22.89
CA GLU A 56 17.08 -28.56 24.28
C GLU A 56 17.94 -27.32 24.54
N SER A 57 18.84 -26.98 23.61
CA SER A 57 19.71 -25.82 23.75
C SER A 57 18.93 -24.49 23.79
N TYR A 58 17.79 -24.39 23.08
CA TYR A 58 16.94 -23.22 23.12
C TYR A 58 16.30 -23.00 24.50
N LEU A 59 15.87 -24.11 25.14
CA LEU A 59 15.29 -24.07 26.47
C LEU A 59 16.35 -23.75 27.53
N GLN A 60 17.55 -24.38 27.48
CA GLN A 60 18.65 -24.15 28.38
C GLN A 60 19.17 -22.70 28.34
N GLN A 61 19.07 -22.04 27.19
CA GLN A 61 19.46 -20.64 27.05
C GLN A 61 18.38 -19.65 27.52
N GLY A 62 17.29 -20.15 28.13
CA GLY A 62 16.20 -19.30 28.61
C GLY A 62 15.49 -18.51 27.53
N ARG A 63 15.54 -18.96 26.28
CA ARG A 63 14.96 -18.25 25.13
C ARG A 63 13.46 -18.46 24.99
N LEU A 64 12.86 -19.36 25.75
CA LEU A 64 11.43 -19.60 25.76
C LEU A 64 10.72 -18.40 26.40
N ARG A 65 10.09 -17.54 25.54
CA ARG A 65 9.40 -16.33 26.02
C ARG A 65 7.90 -16.52 26.18
N THR A 66 7.29 -17.32 25.32
CA THR A 66 5.83 -17.56 25.30
C THR A 66 5.46 -18.62 24.27
N CYS A 67 4.23 -19.11 24.30
CA CYS A 67 3.66 -19.89 23.21
C CYS A 67 3.60 -19.05 21.93
N LYS A 68 4.22 -19.56 20.88
CA LYS A 68 4.28 -18.88 19.58
C LYS A 68 2.90 -18.56 19.01
N HIS A 69 1.94 -19.47 19.13
CA HIS A 69 0.56 -19.28 18.68
C HIS A 69 -0.21 -18.28 19.55
N CYS A 70 -0.02 -18.29 20.87
CA CYS A 70 -0.68 -17.33 21.77
C CYS A 70 -0.13 -15.90 21.62
N TYR A 71 1.15 -15.76 21.26
CA TYR A 71 1.78 -14.45 21.07
C TYR A 71 1.48 -13.83 19.70
N HIS A 72 1.37 -14.68 18.68
CA HIS A 72 1.03 -14.30 17.32
C HIS A 72 -0.10 -15.21 16.80
N PRO A 73 -1.31 -15.06 17.35
CA PRO A 73 -2.43 -15.90 16.92
C PRO A 73 -2.73 -15.71 15.44
N PRO A 74 -3.32 -16.71 14.80
CA PRO A 74 -3.75 -16.65 13.41
C PRO A 74 -4.71 -15.48 13.14
N ILE A 75 -4.69 -14.97 11.93
CA ILE A 75 -5.57 -13.88 11.49
C ILE A 75 -7.03 -14.30 11.59
N ALA A 76 -7.35 -15.54 11.19
CA ALA A 76 -8.71 -16.06 11.24
C ALA A 76 -9.35 -16.03 12.65
N GLU A 77 -8.51 -16.06 13.71
CA GLU A 77 -8.98 -15.98 15.10
C GLU A 77 -9.09 -14.53 15.59
N THR A 78 -8.21 -13.63 15.09
CA THR A 78 -8.08 -12.27 15.65
C THR A 78 -8.73 -11.19 14.81
N ASP A 79 -8.91 -11.44 13.52
CA ASP A 79 -9.47 -10.50 12.55
C ASP A 79 -10.12 -11.29 11.40
N PRO A 80 -11.31 -11.89 11.63
CA PRO A 80 -11.99 -12.71 10.63
C PRO A 80 -12.37 -11.91 9.38
N ASP A 81 -12.65 -10.62 9.49
CA ASP A 81 -12.96 -9.76 8.33
C ASP A 81 -11.74 -9.59 7.43
N PHE A 82 -10.57 -9.40 8.01
CA PHE A 82 -9.32 -9.37 7.24
C PHE A 82 -8.99 -10.74 6.63
N ALA A 83 -9.36 -11.84 7.29
CA ALA A 83 -9.18 -13.19 6.76
C ALA A 83 -9.92 -13.43 5.44
N LEU A 84 -11.06 -12.74 5.21
CA LEU A 84 -11.83 -12.83 3.96
C LEU A 84 -11.14 -12.17 2.76
N TRP A 85 -10.09 -11.39 2.97
CA TRP A 85 -9.36 -10.73 1.88
C TRP A 85 -8.38 -11.67 1.16
N PHE A 86 -8.04 -12.81 1.78
CA PHE A 86 -7.07 -13.75 1.23
C PHE A 86 -7.67 -14.61 0.12
N ALA A 87 -6.91 -14.78 -0.96
CA ALA A 87 -7.29 -15.70 -2.04
C ALA A 87 -7.20 -17.18 -1.59
N GLU A 88 -6.26 -17.48 -0.68
CA GLU A 88 -6.05 -18.80 -0.11
C GLU A 88 -6.53 -18.85 1.35
N PRO A 89 -7.67 -19.54 1.65
CA PRO A 89 -8.25 -19.57 3.00
C PRO A 89 -7.37 -20.21 4.08
N GLN A 90 -6.35 -20.98 3.70
CA GLN A 90 -5.42 -21.63 4.64
C GLN A 90 -4.47 -20.60 5.28
N ILE A 91 -4.02 -19.59 4.51
CA ILE A 91 -3.02 -18.64 4.96
C ILE A 91 -3.46 -17.89 6.22
N PRO A 92 -4.65 -17.29 6.31
CA PRO A 92 -5.09 -16.60 7.54
C PRO A 92 -5.33 -17.52 8.73
N ARG A 93 -5.49 -18.84 8.51
CA ARG A 93 -5.58 -19.85 9.59
C ARG A 93 -4.23 -20.22 10.19
N GLU A 94 -3.14 -20.03 9.43
CA GLU A 94 -1.79 -20.42 9.82
C GLU A 94 -0.89 -19.23 10.15
N ARG A 95 -1.20 -18.05 9.65
CA ARG A 95 -0.35 -16.86 9.74
C ARG A 95 -0.99 -15.78 10.61
N SER A 96 -0.11 -15.08 11.34
CA SER A 96 -0.53 -13.90 12.12
C SER A 96 -0.42 -12.62 11.27
N ARG A 97 -1.09 -11.57 11.71
CA ARG A 97 -1.04 -10.23 11.11
C ARG A 97 0.35 -9.58 11.10
N TYR A 98 1.29 -10.12 11.85
CA TYR A 98 2.70 -9.67 11.89
C TYR A 98 3.60 -10.41 10.90
N SER A 99 3.05 -11.37 10.14
CA SER A 99 3.81 -12.17 9.18
C SER A 99 4.22 -11.33 7.97
N HIS A 100 5.49 -11.42 7.59
CA HIS A 100 6.01 -10.87 6.34
C HIS A 100 5.89 -11.84 5.15
N THR A 101 5.23 -12.99 5.33
CA THR A 101 4.91 -13.91 4.22
C THR A 101 4.14 -13.17 3.15
N LEU A 102 4.49 -13.43 1.89
CA LEU A 102 3.73 -12.97 0.74
C LEU A 102 2.49 -13.84 0.57
N ALA A 103 1.39 -13.20 0.24
CA ALA A 103 0.11 -13.85 -0.02
C ALA A 103 -0.65 -13.11 -1.13
N ASP A 104 -1.60 -13.80 -1.71
CA ASP A 104 -2.53 -13.24 -2.69
C ASP A 104 -3.81 -12.77 -1.98
N PHE A 105 -4.31 -11.61 -2.39
CA PHE A 105 -5.48 -10.98 -1.80
C PHE A 105 -6.49 -10.57 -2.86
N TYR A 106 -7.77 -10.64 -2.53
CA TYR A 106 -8.81 -9.98 -3.31
C TYR A 106 -8.94 -8.51 -2.89
N CYS A 107 -9.01 -7.63 -3.87
CA CYS A 107 -9.28 -6.21 -3.63
C CYS A 107 -10.73 -6.02 -3.20
N GLN A 108 -10.97 -5.32 -2.10
CA GLN A 108 -12.32 -5.07 -1.56
C GLN A 108 -13.12 -4.06 -2.40
N GLU A 109 -12.44 -3.26 -3.23
CA GLU A 109 -13.09 -2.24 -4.08
C GLU A 109 -13.55 -2.82 -5.42
N CYS A 110 -12.75 -3.68 -6.08
CA CYS A 110 -13.04 -4.18 -7.43
C CYS A 110 -13.00 -5.72 -7.57
N GLY A 111 -12.75 -6.46 -6.49
CA GLY A 111 -12.67 -7.93 -6.53
C GLY A 111 -11.42 -8.51 -7.20
N SER A 112 -10.56 -7.70 -7.79
CA SER A 112 -9.37 -8.20 -8.51
C SER A 112 -8.41 -8.94 -7.61
N LEU A 113 -7.79 -10.00 -8.14
CA LEU A 113 -6.70 -10.71 -7.47
C LEU A 113 -5.42 -9.88 -7.51
N VAL A 114 -4.85 -9.60 -6.34
CA VAL A 114 -3.61 -8.86 -6.16
C VAL A 114 -2.57 -9.78 -5.55
N ARG A 115 -1.56 -10.14 -6.33
CA ARG A 115 -0.59 -11.17 -5.98
C ARG A 115 0.60 -10.63 -5.19
N ASP A 116 1.24 -11.52 -4.43
CA ASP A 116 2.54 -11.32 -3.80
C ASP A 116 2.61 -10.08 -2.90
N LYS A 117 1.65 -9.89 -2.01
CA LYS A 117 1.68 -8.80 -1.03
C LYS A 117 2.00 -9.32 0.37
N SER A 118 2.90 -8.63 1.07
CA SER A 118 3.22 -8.94 2.46
C SER A 118 1.98 -8.77 3.36
N ILE A 119 1.63 -9.81 4.10
CA ILE A 119 0.51 -9.82 5.05
C ILE A 119 0.60 -8.62 5.99
N HIS A 120 1.78 -8.44 6.62
CA HIS A 120 2.02 -7.33 7.54
C HIS A 120 1.76 -5.97 6.89
N THR A 121 2.24 -5.77 5.67
CA THR A 121 2.08 -4.50 4.95
C THR A 121 0.62 -4.21 4.62
N VAL A 122 -0.13 -5.21 4.13
CA VAL A 122 -1.57 -5.06 3.83
C VAL A 122 -2.34 -4.77 5.12
N TYR A 123 -2.04 -5.50 6.20
CA TYR A 123 -2.68 -5.29 7.50
C TYR A 123 -2.45 -3.88 8.05
N GLN A 124 -1.20 -3.39 8.00
CA GLN A 124 -0.85 -2.04 8.48
C GLN A 124 -1.53 -0.93 7.66
N ARG A 125 -1.62 -1.12 6.37
CA ARG A 125 -2.25 -0.15 5.46
C ARG A 125 -3.76 -0.14 5.50
N LYS A 126 -4.39 -1.22 6.02
CA LYS A 126 -5.84 -1.42 6.02
C LYS A 126 -6.48 -1.39 4.62
N TYR A 127 -5.71 -1.72 3.60
CA TYR A 127 -6.17 -1.92 2.23
C TYR A 127 -5.20 -2.79 1.43
N VAL A 128 -5.72 -3.43 0.40
CA VAL A 128 -4.92 -4.15 -0.59
C VAL A 128 -4.41 -3.14 -1.64
N PRO A 129 -3.08 -3.06 -1.90
CA PRO A 129 -2.53 -2.13 -2.89
C PRO A 129 -2.83 -2.60 -4.31
N CYS A 130 -4.09 -2.47 -4.71
CA CYS A 130 -4.61 -2.91 -6.00
C CYS A 130 -4.12 -1.99 -7.13
N PRO A 131 -3.50 -2.52 -8.20
CA PRO A 131 -3.03 -1.72 -9.32
C PRO A 131 -4.15 -1.17 -10.19
N TYR A 132 -5.38 -1.65 -10.01
CA TYR A 132 -6.57 -1.25 -10.78
C TYR A 132 -7.36 -0.15 -10.08
N CYS A 133 -7.55 -0.25 -8.75
CA CYS A 133 -8.24 0.78 -7.97
C CYS A 133 -7.34 1.94 -7.58
N ARG A 134 -6.02 1.67 -7.51
CA ARG A 134 -5.01 2.66 -7.07
C ARG A 134 -4.01 2.88 -8.19
N ASP A 135 -4.40 3.74 -9.12
CA ASP A 135 -3.63 4.13 -10.31
C ASP A 135 -2.44 5.06 -10.02
N GLY A 136 -2.12 5.26 -8.74
CA GLY A 136 -1.05 6.16 -8.29
C GLY A 136 -1.53 7.58 -8.05
N MET A 137 -2.81 7.87 -8.27
CA MET A 137 -3.44 9.16 -8.00
C MET A 137 -4.21 9.11 -6.68
N SER A 138 -4.06 10.14 -5.86
CA SER A 138 -4.90 10.36 -4.69
C SER A 138 -6.34 10.70 -5.11
N TYR A 139 -7.30 10.58 -4.19
CA TYR A 139 -8.68 11.00 -4.48
C TYR A 139 -8.77 12.46 -4.90
N PRO A 140 -8.12 13.44 -4.24
CA PRO A 140 -8.10 14.82 -4.71
C PRO A 140 -7.53 14.99 -6.13
N GLU A 141 -6.43 14.30 -6.48
CA GLU A 141 -5.88 14.35 -7.84
C GLU A 141 -6.87 13.79 -8.85
N ARG A 142 -7.56 12.67 -8.55
CA ARG A 142 -8.62 12.13 -9.43
C ARG A 142 -9.79 13.09 -9.59
N TYR A 143 -10.16 13.79 -8.51
CA TYR A 143 -11.24 14.80 -8.56
C TYR A 143 -10.87 15.98 -9.49
N VAL A 144 -9.66 16.51 -9.35
CA VAL A 144 -9.15 17.56 -10.23
C VAL A 144 -9.03 17.06 -11.68
N ASN A 145 -8.54 15.83 -11.86
CA ASN A 145 -8.48 15.20 -13.17
C ASN A 145 -9.86 15.08 -13.84
N ALA A 146 -10.86 14.62 -13.11
CA ALA A 146 -12.23 14.51 -13.62
C ALA A 146 -12.83 15.88 -13.95
N PHE A 147 -12.53 16.90 -13.17
CA PHE A 147 -12.89 18.29 -13.44
C PHE A 147 -12.26 18.78 -14.76
N LEU A 148 -10.93 18.67 -14.90
CA LEU A 148 -10.20 19.11 -16.09
C LEU A 148 -10.67 18.36 -17.35
N ALA A 149 -10.97 17.07 -17.24
CA ALA A 149 -11.48 16.26 -18.34
C ALA A 149 -12.85 16.74 -18.84
N GLN A 150 -13.73 17.24 -17.97
CA GLN A 150 -15.03 17.80 -18.39
C GLN A 150 -14.89 19.11 -19.17
N LEU A 151 -13.84 19.87 -18.90
CA LEU A 151 -13.59 21.13 -19.63
C LEU A 151 -13.15 20.89 -21.08
N ASN A 152 -12.88 19.63 -21.45
CA ASN A 152 -12.38 19.22 -22.76
C ASN A 152 -11.13 20.00 -23.22
N ILE A 153 -10.28 20.37 -22.27
CA ILE A 153 -8.98 20.99 -22.51
C ILE A 153 -7.88 19.93 -22.54
N SER A 154 -6.82 20.20 -23.29
CA SER A 154 -5.63 19.35 -23.32
C SER A 154 -4.76 19.67 -22.10
N PHE A 155 -4.44 18.67 -21.30
CA PHE A 155 -3.51 18.84 -20.16
C PHE A 155 -2.62 17.59 -19.99
N HIS A 156 -1.43 17.81 -19.44
CA HIS A 156 -0.49 16.73 -19.13
C HIS A 156 -0.58 16.38 -17.65
N ARG A 157 -0.66 15.08 -17.36
CA ARG A 157 -0.63 14.56 -16.00
C ARG A 157 0.79 14.21 -15.59
N GLN A 158 1.09 14.41 -14.30
CA GLN A 158 2.37 14.03 -13.73
C GLN A 158 3.53 14.59 -14.57
N TYR A 159 3.41 15.86 -14.93
CA TYR A 159 4.32 16.56 -15.84
C TYR A 159 5.71 16.70 -15.22
N MET A 160 6.71 16.16 -15.91
CA MET A 160 8.08 16.13 -15.44
C MET A 160 8.92 17.16 -16.16
N VAL A 161 9.55 18.07 -15.40
CA VAL A 161 10.45 19.10 -15.94
C VAL A 161 11.85 18.82 -15.45
N PRO A 162 12.81 18.55 -16.36
CA PRO A 162 14.20 18.34 -15.98
C PRO A 162 14.85 19.67 -15.54
N PHE A 163 15.73 19.56 -14.57
CA PHE A 163 16.61 20.66 -14.14
C PHE A 163 17.97 20.09 -13.73
N GLU A 164 18.96 20.97 -13.62
CA GLU A 164 20.28 20.62 -13.13
C GLU A 164 20.52 21.32 -11.79
N LYS A 165 20.98 20.56 -10.79
CA LYS A 165 21.38 21.06 -9.47
C LYS A 165 22.74 20.45 -9.11
N GLU A 166 23.75 21.30 -8.88
CA GLU A 166 25.09 20.86 -8.49
C GLU A 166 25.73 19.85 -9.47
N GLY A 167 25.53 20.05 -10.78
CA GLY A 167 26.06 19.15 -11.83
C GLY A 167 25.32 17.81 -11.94
N LYS A 168 24.20 17.63 -11.24
CA LYS A 168 23.37 16.44 -11.31
C LYS A 168 22.02 16.74 -11.97
N ARG A 169 21.67 15.90 -12.94
CA ARG A 169 20.33 15.97 -13.54
C ARG A 169 19.28 15.48 -12.57
N SER A 170 18.23 16.25 -12.39
CA SER A 170 17.05 15.95 -11.58
C SER A 170 15.80 16.39 -12.32
N HIS A 171 14.62 16.23 -11.72
CA HIS A 171 13.37 16.70 -12.31
C HIS A 171 12.40 17.13 -11.20
N TYR A 172 11.64 18.16 -11.49
CA TYR A 172 10.42 18.46 -10.78
C TYR A 172 9.24 17.76 -11.46
N LYS A 173 8.31 17.28 -10.67
CA LYS A 173 7.09 16.63 -11.12
C LYS A 173 5.91 17.43 -10.61
N TYR A 174 5.07 17.89 -11.54
CA TYR A 174 3.83 18.62 -11.27
C TYR A 174 2.65 17.71 -11.55
N ASP A 175 1.56 17.83 -10.79
CA ASP A 175 0.41 16.96 -10.95
C ASP A 175 -0.28 17.15 -12.30
N PHE A 176 -0.46 18.41 -12.72
CA PHE A 176 -1.05 18.74 -14.01
C PHE A 176 -0.33 19.94 -14.64
N TYR A 177 -0.30 19.92 -15.98
CA TYR A 177 0.15 21.06 -16.79
C TYR A 177 -0.85 21.31 -17.91
N ASP A 178 -1.48 22.48 -17.88
CA ASP A 178 -2.30 23.01 -18.96
C ASP A 178 -1.39 23.85 -19.89
N GLU A 179 -0.95 23.24 -20.99
CA GLU A 179 -0.03 23.87 -21.91
C GLU A 179 -0.64 25.09 -22.61
N PRO A 180 -1.91 25.06 -23.12
CA PRO A 180 -2.55 26.21 -23.75
C PRO A 180 -2.63 27.45 -22.87
N GLN A 181 -2.83 27.30 -21.57
CA GLN A 181 -2.91 28.43 -20.63
C GLN A 181 -1.59 28.71 -19.88
N GLY A 182 -0.60 27.83 -20.02
CA GLY A 182 0.65 27.96 -19.29
C GLY A 182 0.52 27.81 -17.78
N ILE A 183 -0.39 26.91 -17.32
CA ILE A 183 -0.67 26.71 -15.90
C ILE A 183 -0.10 25.36 -15.41
N LEU A 184 0.77 25.42 -14.39
CA LEU A 184 1.18 24.26 -13.61
C LEU A 184 0.30 24.17 -12.35
N LEU A 185 -0.36 23.03 -12.16
CA LEU A 185 -1.29 22.80 -11.07
C LEU A 185 -0.79 21.68 -10.15
N GLU A 186 -0.80 21.93 -8.85
CA GLU A 186 -0.48 20.98 -7.79
C GLU A 186 -1.65 20.74 -6.85
N VAL A 187 -1.79 19.51 -6.39
CA VAL A 187 -2.86 19.09 -5.47
C VAL A 187 -2.23 18.72 -4.13
N HIS A 188 -2.22 19.66 -3.20
CA HIS A 188 -1.56 19.50 -1.91
C HIS A 188 -2.49 18.79 -0.91
N GLY A 189 -2.24 17.50 -0.70
CA GLY A 189 -2.91 16.70 0.33
C GLY A 189 -2.42 17.01 1.75
N LEU A 190 -2.94 16.30 2.74
CA LEU A 190 -2.64 16.50 4.17
C LEU A 190 -1.13 16.51 4.49
N GLN A 191 -0.32 15.77 3.72
CA GLN A 191 1.12 15.69 3.92
C GLN A 191 1.88 17.01 3.77
N HIS A 192 1.34 18.00 3.05
CA HIS A 192 1.92 19.33 2.88
C HIS A 192 1.64 20.27 4.06
N PHE A 193 0.78 19.84 5.00
CA PHE A 193 0.29 20.68 6.09
C PHE A 193 0.47 20.07 7.49
N ALA A 194 0.64 18.76 7.61
CA ALA A 194 0.70 18.04 8.89
C ALA A 194 2.06 17.37 9.12
N PRO A 195 2.70 17.60 10.30
CA PRO A 195 4.11 17.23 10.53
C PRO A 195 4.39 15.73 10.61
N ASP A 196 3.41 14.88 10.90
CA ASP A 196 3.68 13.48 11.23
C ASP A 196 3.19 12.45 10.19
N VAL A 197 2.65 12.91 9.08
CA VAL A 197 2.05 12.03 8.07
C VAL A 197 3.12 11.18 7.36
N PHE A 198 4.31 11.73 7.10
CA PHE A 198 5.40 11.04 6.40
C PHE A 198 6.51 10.48 7.30
N LYS A 199 6.63 10.87 8.56
CA LYS A 199 7.63 10.29 9.48
C LYS A 199 7.54 8.75 9.57
N ARG A 200 6.35 8.21 9.32
CA ARG A 200 6.10 6.74 9.34
C ARG A 200 6.45 6.02 8.05
N ILE A 201 6.68 6.73 6.92
CA ILE A 201 6.74 6.10 5.58
C ILE A 201 8.08 6.35 4.85
N GLY A 202 8.92 7.30 5.27
CA GLY A 202 10.14 7.55 4.50
C GLY A 202 11.01 8.72 4.91
N GLY A 203 10.75 9.32 6.06
CA GLY A 203 11.72 10.22 6.67
C GLY A 203 11.74 11.66 6.20
N TRP A 204 10.78 12.15 5.40
CA TRP A 204 10.68 13.57 5.04
C TRP A 204 9.96 14.33 6.15
N SER A 205 10.58 15.40 6.65
CA SER A 205 9.91 16.31 7.58
C SER A 205 8.97 17.25 6.82
N LEU A 206 8.02 17.87 7.54
CA LEU A 206 7.12 18.85 6.95
C LEU A 206 7.90 20.03 6.34
N GLU A 207 8.97 20.48 7.01
CA GLU A 207 9.82 21.55 6.55
C GLU A 207 10.50 21.21 5.20
N MET A 208 10.97 19.97 5.04
CA MET A 208 11.56 19.50 3.78
C MET A 208 10.53 19.47 2.63
N ILE A 209 9.30 19.04 2.93
CA ILE A 209 8.21 19.02 1.94
C ILE A 209 7.89 20.46 1.53
N GLN A 210 7.67 21.34 2.47
CA GLN A 210 7.35 22.74 2.20
C GLN A 210 8.48 23.50 1.51
N GLU A 211 9.75 23.19 1.82
CA GLU A 211 10.88 23.78 1.09
C GLU A 211 10.89 23.31 -0.37
N ARG A 212 10.65 22.03 -0.62
CA ARG A 212 10.54 21.50 -1.99
C ARG A 212 9.38 22.14 -2.74
N ASP A 213 8.24 22.36 -2.09
CA ASP A 213 7.09 23.05 -2.70
C ASP A 213 7.44 24.49 -3.09
N ARG A 214 8.14 25.23 -2.21
CA ARG A 214 8.66 26.57 -2.52
C ARG A 214 9.67 26.57 -3.68
N GLU A 215 10.58 25.57 -3.72
CA GLU A 215 11.52 25.42 -4.84
C GLU A 215 10.77 25.18 -6.16
N LYS A 216 9.76 24.30 -6.17
CA LYS A 216 8.92 24.02 -7.36
C LYS A 216 8.17 25.25 -7.83
N GLU A 217 7.56 25.99 -6.91
CA GLU A 217 6.84 27.23 -7.21
C GLU A 217 7.77 28.28 -7.82
N ARG A 218 8.94 28.50 -7.20
CA ARG A 218 9.94 29.43 -7.71
C ARG A 218 10.43 29.04 -9.09
N PHE A 219 10.74 27.75 -9.28
CA PHE A 219 11.19 27.23 -10.58
C PHE A 219 10.12 27.42 -11.68
N ALA A 220 8.87 27.16 -11.37
CA ALA A 220 7.74 27.35 -12.28
C ALA A 220 7.62 28.82 -12.72
N LYS A 221 7.71 29.76 -11.77
CA LYS A 221 7.52 31.20 -12.03
C LYS A 221 8.75 31.87 -12.63
N GLU A 222 9.94 31.60 -12.12
CA GLU A 222 11.15 32.34 -12.49
C GLU A 222 11.94 31.70 -13.65
N VAL A 223 11.85 30.37 -13.80
CA VAL A 223 12.61 29.66 -14.83
C VAL A 223 11.74 29.28 -16.03
N LEU A 224 10.55 28.73 -15.74
CA LEU A 224 9.64 28.32 -16.81
C LEU A 224 8.72 29.45 -17.28
N HIS A 225 8.60 30.52 -16.50
CA HIS A 225 7.67 31.64 -16.76
C HIS A 225 6.20 31.18 -16.88
N LEU A 226 5.83 30.17 -16.09
CA LEU A 226 4.48 29.61 -16.06
C LEU A 226 3.73 30.05 -14.79
N GLN A 227 2.42 30.07 -14.88
CA GLN A 227 1.57 30.28 -13.73
C GLN A 227 1.58 29.01 -12.86
N TYR A 228 1.87 29.17 -11.58
CA TYR A 228 1.82 28.08 -10.62
C TYR A 228 0.63 28.25 -9.69
N ILE A 229 -0.22 27.23 -9.61
CA ILE A 229 -1.39 27.18 -8.75
C ILE A 229 -1.33 25.91 -7.92
N TYR A 230 -1.52 26.00 -6.60
CA TYR A 230 -1.77 24.82 -5.80
C TYR A 230 -3.18 24.84 -5.19
N LEU A 231 -3.81 23.68 -5.13
CA LEU A 231 -5.09 23.46 -4.46
C LEU A 231 -4.84 22.86 -3.08
N ASP A 232 -5.38 23.47 -2.04
CA ASP A 232 -5.32 22.94 -0.69
C ASP A 232 -6.35 21.82 -0.52
N CYS A 233 -5.89 20.60 -0.70
CA CYS A 233 -6.70 19.39 -0.59
C CYS A 233 -6.36 18.57 0.68
N ARG A 234 -5.97 19.26 1.78
CA ARG A 234 -5.73 18.60 3.08
C ARG A 234 -6.93 17.81 3.59
N LYS A 235 -8.13 18.22 3.20
CA LYS A 235 -9.35 17.43 3.35
C LYS A 235 -9.72 16.81 2.02
N SER A 236 -9.74 15.48 1.97
CA SER A 236 -10.15 14.71 0.79
C SER A 236 -11.68 14.64 0.64
N GLU A 237 -12.37 15.74 0.89
CA GLU A 237 -13.83 15.87 0.83
C GLU A 237 -14.24 16.55 -0.49
N PRO A 238 -15.20 16.02 -1.25
CA PRO A 238 -15.62 16.59 -2.54
C PRO A 238 -15.95 18.08 -2.48
N ASP A 239 -16.71 18.49 -1.47
CA ASP A 239 -17.14 19.88 -1.33
C ASP A 239 -15.99 20.83 -0.98
N TRP A 240 -14.98 20.33 -0.24
CA TRP A 240 -13.76 21.09 0.05
C TRP A 240 -12.95 21.30 -1.22
N ILE A 241 -12.71 20.21 -1.98
CA ILE A 241 -11.92 20.26 -3.22
C ILE A 241 -12.64 21.16 -4.26
N ARG A 242 -13.95 21.04 -4.39
CA ARG A 242 -14.76 21.90 -5.26
C ARG A 242 -14.60 23.37 -4.91
N LYS A 243 -14.63 23.75 -3.63
CA LYS A 243 -14.43 25.13 -3.17
C LYS A 243 -13.05 25.65 -3.58
N GLU A 244 -12.00 24.84 -3.40
CA GLU A 244 -10.64 25.21 -3.82
C GLU A 244 -10.54 25.42 -5.35
N ILE A 245 -11.16 24.54 -6.14
CA ILE A 245 -11.23 24.71 -7.59
C ILE A 245 -11.93 26.01 -7.96
N ILE A 246 -13.13 26.26 -7.43
CA ILE A 246 -13.91 27.48 -7.74
C ILE A 246 -13.13 28.74 -7.33
N SER A 247 -12.45 28.71 -6.22
CA SER A 247 -11.70 29.87 -5.71
C SER A 247 -10.44 30.18 -6.52
N LYS A 248 -9.72 29.14 -6.98
CA LYS A 248 -8.37 29.32 -7.56
C LYS A 248 -8.30 29.14 -9.07
N LEU A 249 -9.28 28.47 -9.66
CA LEU A 249 -9.34 28.15 -11.08
C LEU A 249 -10.48 28.89 -11.79
N ALA A 250 -10.75 30.15 -11.38
CA ALA A 250 -11.77 30.98 -12.00
C ALA A 250 -11.45 31.37 -13.47
N CYS A 251 -10.23 31.09 -13.93
CA CYS A 251 -9.83 31.23 -15.34
C CYS A 251 -10.52 30.19 -16.26
N TYR A 252 -11.08 29.12 -15.69
CA TYR A 252 -11.81 28.10 -16.45
C TYR A 252 -13.32 28.36 -16.45
N PRO A 253 -14.06 27.89 -17.49
CA PRO A 253 -15.51 28.02 -17.55
C PRO A 253 -16.19 27.04 -16.58
N LEU A 254 -16.49 27.51 -15.37
CA LEU A 254 -17.03 26.67 -14.28
C LEU A 254 -18.53 26.39 -14.41
N ASP A 255 -19.28 27.25 -15.15
CA ASP A 255 -20.74 27.20 -15.18
C ASP A 255 -21.32 25.94 -15.87
N GLY A 256 -20.53 25.27 -16.72
CA GLY A 256 -20.93 24.04 -17.41
C GLY A 256 -20.51 22.75 -16.72
N VAL A 257 -19.87 22.82 -15.56
CA VAL A 257 -19.31 21.65 -14.89
C VAL A 257 -20.37 20.86 -14.14
N ASP A 258 -20.57 19.59 -14.52
CA ASP A 258 -21.37 18.63 -13.75
C ASP A 258 -20.54 18.07 -12.58
N TRP A 259 -20.66 18.71 -11.42
CA TRP A 259 -19.96 18.33 -10.20
C TRP A 259 -20.37 16.95 -9.66
N GLY A 260 -21.60 16.49 -9.98
CA GLY A 260 -22.05 15.14 -9.66
C GLY A 260 -21.23 14.10 -10.43
N LYS A 261 -21.06 14.32 -11.72
CA LYS A 261 -20.23 13.47 -12.59
C LYS A 261 -18.75 13.54 -12.22
N VAL A 262 -18.20 14.73 -11.90
CA VAL A 262 -16.83 14.87 -11.38
C VAL A 262 -16.62 13.98 -10.17
N ARG A 263 -17.54 14.00 -9.21
CA ARG A 263 -17.47 13.17 -8.01
C ARG A 263 -17.54 11.66 -8.32
N GLN A 264 -18.43 11.28 -9.25
CA GLN A 264 -18.57 9.88 -9.68
C GLN A 264 -17.28 9.38 -10.35
N ASP A 265 -16.75 10.15 -11.31
CA ASP A 265 -15.53 9.79 -12.06
C ASP A 265 -14.30 9.73 -11.13
N ALA A 266 -14.20 10.63 -10.13
CA ALA A 266 -13.14 10.63 -9.14
C ALA A 266 -13.11 9.39 -8.22
N ASN A 267 -14.26 8.75 -8.03
CA ASN A 267 -14.35 7.50 -7.25
C ASN A 267 -13.87 6.28 -8.03
N THR A 268 -13.74 6.39 -9.34
CA THR A 268 -13.31 5.29 -10.21
C THR A 268 -11.89 5.55 -10.70
N SER A 269 -11.02 4.53 -10.57
CA SER A 269 -9.67 4.68 -11.11
C SER A 269 -9.68 4.76 -12.63
N MET A 270 -8.67 5.41 -13.20
CA MET A 270 -8.51 5.52 -14.64
C MET A 270 -8.42 4.14 -15.32
N VAL A 271 -7.81 3.16 -14.68
CA VAL A 271 -7.70 1.80 -15.25
C VAL A 271 -9.05 1.12 -15.30
N LEU A 272 -9.88 1.27 -14.28
CA LEU A 272 -11.25 0.74 -14.28
C LEU A 272 -12.11 1.45 -15.33
N GLN A 273 -11.93 2.76 -15.54
CA GLN A 273 -12.58 3.49 -16.63
C GLN A 273 -12.16 2.96 -18.00
N MET A 274 -10.86 2.65 -18.20
CA MET A 274 -10.37 2.03 -19.44
C MET A 274 -11.04 0.67 -19.70
N ILE A 275 -11.14 -0.16 -18.66
CA ILE A 275 -11.76 -1.49 -18.76
C ILE A 275 -13.25 -1.35 -19.12
N GLU A 276 -13.96 -0.45 -18.46
CA GLU A 276 -15.39 -0.21 -18.73
C GLU A 276 -15.63 0.28 -20.16
N LEU A 277 -14.86 1.25 -20.62
CA LEU A 277 -14.93 1.75 -22.00
C LEU A 277 -14.59 0.65 -23.02
N SER A 278 -13.62 -0.21 -22.72
CA SER A 278 -13.28 -1.35 -23.56
C SER A 278 -14.43 -2.35 -23.67
N LYS A 279 -15.11 -2.65 -22.54
CA LYS A 279 -16.31 -3.51 -22.52
C LYS A 279 -17.48 -2.89 -23.29
N GLN A 280 -17.55 -1.57 -23.36
CA GLN A 280 -18.52 -0.83 -24.19
C GLN A 280 -18.14 -0.78 -25.69
N GLY A 281 -17.00 -1.38 -26.09
CA GLY A 281 -16.58 -1.49 -27.48
C GLY A 281 -15.74 -0.32 -28.01
N TYR A 282 -15.28 0.60 -27.16
CA TYR A 282 -14.38 1.66 -27.58
C TYR A 282 -12.99 1.11 -27.92
N THR A 283 -12.41 1.61 -29.01
CA THR A 283 -11.03 1.28 -29.40
C THR A 283 -10.02 1.94 -28.44
N GLN A 284 -8.81 1.39 -28.36
CA GLN A 284 -7.74 1.95 -27.52
C GLN A 284 -7.43 3.41 -27.84
N LYS A 285 -7.54 3.81 -29.12
CA LYS A 285 -7.40 5.20 -29.55
C LYS A 285 -8.50 6.09 -28.96
N GLN A 286 -9.76 5.69 -29.11
CA GLN A 286 -10.92 6.41 -28.57
C GLN A 286 -10.89 6.50 -27.04
N ILE A 287 -10.46 5.41 -26.36
CA ILE A 287 -10.26 5.41 -24.91
C ILE A 287 -9.17 6.41 -24.54
N GLY A 288 -8.06 6.39 -25.28
CA GLY A 288 -6.96 7.34 -25.08
C GLY A 288 -7.39 8.79 -25.23
N GLU A 289 -8.16 9.10 -26.25
CA GLU A 289 -8.73 10.43 -26.49
C GLU A 289 -9.68 10.86 -25.36
N LYS A 290 -10.63 9.98 -24.97
CA LYS A 290 -11.59 10.27 -23.89
C LYS A 290 -10.92 10.49 -22.53
N LEU A 291 -9.92 9.69 -22.20
CA LEU A 291 -9.23 9.76 -20.91
C LEU A 291 -7.94 10.59 -20.95
N GLN A 292 -7.62 11.18 -22.09
CA GLN A 292 -6.39 11.94 -22.34
C GLN A 292 -5.13 11.16 -21.95
N VAL A 293 -5.04 9.92 -22.41
CA VAL A 293 -3.94 9.00 -22.17
C VAL A 293 -3.42 8.47 -23.49
N HIS A 294 -2.11 8.32 -23.61
CA HIS A 294 -1.55 7.77 -24.84
C HIS A 294 -2.10 6.36 -25.11
N PRO A 295 -2.48 6.02 -26.35
CA PRO A 295 -3.07 4.71 -26.69
C PRO A 295 -2.21 3.51 -26.30
N SER A 296 -0.87 3.65 -26.33
CA SER A 296 0.04 2.58 -25.86
C SER A 296 -0.10 2.29 -24.37
N THR A 297 -0.36 3.31 -23.55
CA THR A 297 -0.63 3.15 -22.12
C THR A 297 -1.96 2.41 -21.90
N VAL A 298 -3.01 2.77 -22.69
CA VAL A 298 -4.29 2.06 -22.65
C VAL A 298 -4.07 0.57 -22.98
N CYS A 299 -3.35 0.29 -24.09
CA CYS A 299 -3.03 -1.06 -24.52
C CYS A 299 -2.33 -1.88 -23.41
N GLN A 300 -1.28 -1.32 -22.81
CA GLN A 300 -0.54 -1.99 -21.73
C GLN A 300 -1.42 -2.27 -20.51
N LYS A 301 -2.25 -1.31 -20.11
CA LYS A 301 -3.11 -1.45 -18.93
C LYS A 301 -4.22 -2.47 -19.18
N LEU A 302 -4.86 -2.47 -20.36
CA LEU A 302 -5.89 -3.44 -20.70
C LEU A 302 -5.33 -4.86 -20.83
N LYS A 303 -4.20 -5.06 -21.50
CA LYS A 303 -3.53 -6.37 -21.57
C LYS A 303 -3.21 -6.93 -20.19
N LYS A 304 -2.74 -6.08 -19.28
CA LYS A 304 -2.48 -6.50 -17.90
C LYS A 304 -3.76 -6.87 -17.17
N ALA A 305 -4.83 -6.07 -17.32
CA ALA A 305 -6.12 -6.34 -16.71
C ALA A 305 -6.71 -7.68 -17.19
N GLU A 306 -6.65 -7.95 -18.49
CA GLU A 306 -7.09 -9.20 -19.10
C GLU A 306 -6.28 -10.41 -18.59
N ALA A 307 -4.95 -10.28 -18.47
CA ALA A 307 -4.10 -11.33 -17.90
C ALA A 307 -4.40 -11.60 -16.41
N ASP A 308 -4.93 -10.63 -15.68
CA ASP A 308 -5.32 -10.74 -14.27
C ASP A 308 -6.83 -11.05 -14.10
N GLY A 309 -7.56 -11.34 -15.21
CA GLY A 309 -8.94 -11.83 -15.21
C GLY A 309 -10.03 -10.75 -15.05
N LEU A 310 -9.77 -9.50 -15.47
CA LEU A 310 -10.70 -8.37 -15.43
C LEU A 310 -11.36 -8.06 -16.78
#